data_7948b296311b6df80d3fea181046ce85
#
_entry.id   7948b296311b6df80d3fea181046ce85
#
_cell.length_a   1.000
_cell.length_b   1.000
_cell.length_c   1.000
_cell.angle_alpha   90.00
_cell.angle_beta   90.00
_cell.angle_gamma   90.00
#
_symmetry.space_group_name_H-M   'P 1'
#
loop_
_entity.id
_entity.type
_entity.pdbx_description
1 polymer ?
#
loop_
_entity_poly.entity_id
_entity_poly.type
_entity_poly.pdbx_seq_one_letter_code
_entity_poly.pdbx_strand_id
1 'polypeptide(L)'
;MPTSSRLVLDANLAVRALVATARHEPAVELIASAHEEETLLLAPSLWVAEVTSALRKLVYRKNLAPEEADIALSDLPSLGIQVVPMDLALARQALAWAERLGQIRAYDAFYLALAEREDAILWTGDWRLADRARQLGIDWVRFLEEPEV
;
A
#
# COMPACT_ATOMS: atom_id res chain seq x y z
N MET A 1 19.66 0.96 10.64
CA MET A 1 18.58 0.67 9.69
C MET A 1 19.03 1.07 8.29
N PRO A 2 19.05 0.15 7.33
CA PRO A 2 19.18 0.60 5.96
C PRO A 2 17.93 1.43 5.65
N THR A 3 18.13 2.72 5.48
CA THR A 3 17.09 3.61 4.99
C THR A 3 17.02 3.38 3.50
N SER A 4 16.01 2.64 3.05
CA SER A 4 15.73 2.60 1.63
C SER A 4 15.27 3.98 1.21
N SER A 5 15.83 4.50 0.11
CA SER A 5 15.39 5.75 -0.49
C SER A 5 14.04 5.61 -1.23
N ARG A 6 13.44 4.44 -1.20
CA ARG A 6 12.19 4.10 -1.89
C ARG A 6 11.29 3.27 -1.00
N LEU A 7 10.02 3.63 -0.97
CA LEU A 7 8.97 2.87 -0.27
C LEU A 7 7.86 2.53 -1.25
N VAL A 8 7.32 1.35 -1.13
CA VAL A 8 6.07 0.96 -1.78
C VAL A 8 4.99 0.94 -0.71
N LEU A 9 3.86 1.58 -0.97
CA LEU A 9 2.72 1.62 -0.06
C LEU A 9 1.54 0.87 -0.65
N ASP A 10 0.89 0.03 0.15
CA ASP A 10 -0.33 -0.62 -0.29
C ASP A 10 -1.54 0.34 -0.26
N ALA A 11 -2.63 -0.08 -0.89
CA ALA A 11 -3.83 0.74 -1.00
C ALA A 11 -4.48 1.03 0.36
N ASN A 12 -4.37 0.12 1.32
CA ASN A 12 -4.95 0.30 2.64
C ASN A 12 -4.33 1.50 3.36
N LEU A 13 -3.02 1.67 3.25
CA LEU A 13 -2.33 2.81 3.87
C LEU A 13 -2.71 4.12 3.21
N ALA A 14 -2.89 4.14 1.89
CA ALA A 14 -3.37 5.32 1.18
C ALA A 14 -4.77 5.71 1.63
N VAL A 15 -5.68 4.75 1.76
CA VAL A 15 -7.05 5.01 2.26
C VAL A 15 -7.02 5.55 3.69
N ARG A 16 -6.20 4.98 4.56
CA ARG A 16 -6.04 5.48 5.93
C ARG A 16 -5.55 6.92 5.98
N ALA A 17 -4.65 7.29 5.08
CA ALA A 17 -4.15 8.66 4.99
C ALA A 17 -5.19 9.66 4.45
N LEU A 18 -6.16 9.18 3.67
CA LEU A 18 -7.18 10.02 3.05
C LEU A 18 -8.45 10.16 3.88
N VAL A 19 -8.76 9.17 4.72
CA VAL A 19 -10.00 9.11 5.50
C VAL A 19 -9.70 9.26 6.98
N ALA A 20 -10.31 10.24 7.62
CA ALA A 20 -10.12 10.53 9.03
C ALA A 20 -10.77 9.44 9.91
N THR A 21 -10.00 8.43 10.24
CA THR A 21 -10.36 7.34 11.15
C THR A 21 -9.32 7.21 12.25
N ALA A 22 -9.52 6.29 13.20
CA ALA A 22 -8.53 6.01 14.25
C ALA A 22 -7.15 5.57 13.70
N ARG A 23 -7.09 5.11 12.45
CA ARG A 23 -5.87 4.64 11.79
C ARG A 23 -5.23 5.69 10.88
N HIS A 24 -5.79 6.89 10.87
CA HIS A 24 -5.39 7.98 9.97
C HIS A 24 -3.99 8.50 10.28
N GLU A 25 -3.72 8.84 11.52
CA GLU A 25 -2.48 9.51 11.92
C GLU A 25 -1.22 8.72 11.61
N PRO A 26 -1.11 7.41 11.94
CA PRO A 26 0.11 6.66 11.61
C PRO A 26 0.42 6.62 10.10
N ALA A 27 -0.60 6.51 9.26
CA ALA A 27 -0.43 6.52 7.81
C ALA A 27 0.02 7.90 7.30
N VAL A 28 -0.58 8.97 7.83
CA VAL A 28 -0.18 10.34 7.50
C VAL A 28 1.26 10.60 7.93
N GLU A 29 1.65 10.20 9.13
CA GLU A 29 3.01 10.36 9.64
C GLU A 29 4.04 9.62 8.80
N LEU A 30 3.72 8.39 8.37
CA LEU A 30 4.60 7.61 7.51
C LEU A 30 4.85 8.33 6.18
N ILE A 31 3.80 8.83 5.55
CA ILE A 31 3.90 9.55 4.28
C ILE A 31 4.63 10.89 4.45
N ALA A 32 4.30 11.64 5.50
CA ALA A 32 4.95 12.92 5.79
C ALA A 32 6.45 12.75 6.06
N SER A 33 6.82 11.77 6.87
CA SER A 33 8.23 11.45 7.15
C SER A 33 8.99 11.06 5.90
N ALA A 34 8.36 10.28 5.01
CA ALA A 34 8.97 9.90 3.75
C ALA A 34 9.27 11.14 2.88
N HIS A 35 8.34 12.09 2.80
CA HIS A 35 8.54 13.33 2.04
C HIS A 35 9.62 14.22 2.67
N GLU A 36 9.66 14.32 4.00
CA GLU A 36 10.70 15.08 4.71
C GLU A 36 12.09 14.51 4.48
N GLU A 37 12.20 13.19 4.38
CA GLU A 37 13.46 12.48 4.13
C GLU A 37 13.78 12.34 2.64
N GLU A 38 12.99 12.97 1.78
CA GLU A 38 13.12 12.87 0.31
C GLU A 38 13.08 11.43 -0.20
N THR A 39 12.33 10.57 0.49
CA THR A 39 12.09 9.19 0.10
C THR A 39 11.03 9.12 -0.98
N LEU A 40 11.30 8.39 -2.06
CA LEU A 40 10.36 8.21 -3.15
C LEU A 40 9.27 7.21 -2.77
N LEU A 41 8.01 7.64 -2.89
CA LEU A 41 6.84 6.77 -2.64
C LEU A 41 6.32 6.21 -3.96
N LEU A 42 6.14 4.90 -4.01
CA LEU A 42 5.75 4.17 -5.21
C LEU A 42 4.53 3.28 -4.96
N ALA A 43 3.73 3.07 -5.98
CA ALA A 43 2.68 2.04 -5.99
C ALA A 43 2.47 1.52 -7.41
N PRO A 44 2.10 0.25 -7.59
CA PRO A 44 1.71 -0.24 -8.91
C PRO A 44 0.39 0.41 -9.35
N SER A 45 0.15 0.54 -10.64
CA SER A 45 -1.07 1.21 -11.14
C SER A 45 -2.37 0.56 -10.71
N LEU A 46 -2.36 -0.72 -10.32
CA LEU A 46 -3.44 -1.41 -9.63
C LEU A 46 -3.96 -0.65 -8.41
N TRP A 47 -3.10 0.06 -7.73
CA TRP A 47 -3.36 0.80 -6.52
C TRP A 47 -4.56 1.76 -6.62
N VAL A 48 -4.74 2.44 -7.77
CA VAL A 48 -5.88 3.33 -7.98
C VAL A 48 -7.20 2.56 -7.91
N ALA A 49 -7.27 1.40 -8.54
CA ALA A 49 -8.46 0.54 -8.51
C ALA A 49 -8.73 0.02 -7.09
N GLU A 50 -7.71 -0.37 -6.37
CA GLU A 50 -7.85 -0.87 -5.01
C GLU A 50 -8.29 0.21 -4.02
N VAL A 51 -7.74 1.42 -4.13
CA VAL A 51 -8.18 2.58 -3.33
C VAL A 51 -9.65 2.88 -3.61
N THR A 52 -10.03 2.94 -4.87
CA THR A 52 -11.43 3.18 -5.28
C THR A 52 -12.35 2.12 -4.70
N SER A 53 -11.97 0.86 -4.78
CA SER A 53 -12.75 -0.26 -4.24
C SER A 53 -12.87 -0.20 -2.71
N ALA A 54 -11.80 0.17 -2.02
CA ALA A 54 -11.80 0.32 -0.57
C ALA A 54 -12.72 1.47 -0.11
N LEU A 55 -12.68 2.60 -0.81
CA LEU A 55 -13.60 3.72 -0.55
C LEU A 55 -15.06 3.31 -0.78
N ARG A 56 -15.33 2.57 -1.85
CA ARG A 56 -16.67 2.06 -2.14
C ARG A 56 -17.19 1.15 -1.02
N LYS A 57 -16.33 0.29 -0.46
CA LYS A 57 -16.71 -0.57 0.68
C LYS A 57 -17.09 0.25 1.90
N LEU A 58 -16.35 1.32 2.19
CA LEU A 58 -16.68 2.21 3.31
C LEU A 58 -18.03 2.90 3.13
N VAL A 59 -18.32 3.36 1.92
CA VAL A 59 -19.62 3.96 1.58
C VAL A 59 -20.75 2.92 1.69
N TYR A 60 -20.53 1.74 1.14
CA TYR A 60 -21.53 0.65 1.19
C TYR A 60 -21.88 0.26 2.62
N ARG A 61 -20.88 0.21 3.50
CA ARG A 61 -21.06 -0.11 4.93
C ARG A 61 -21.51 1.08 5.76
N LYS A 62 -21.79 2.21 5.15
CA LYS A 62 -22.21 3.46 5.79
C LYS A 62 -21.20 4.03 6.79
N ASN A 63 -19.92 3.73 6.58
CA ASN A 63 -18.82 4.28 7.36
C ASN A 63 -18.24 5.56 6.74
N LEU A 64 -18.69 5.92 5.56
CA LEU A 64 -18.25 7.10 4.82
C LEU A 64 -19.40 7.58 3.94
N ALA A 65 -19.59 8.91 3.86
CA ALA A 65 -20.56 9.47 2.93
C ALA A 65 -20.03 9.42 1.49
N PRO A 66 -20.89 9.26 0.46
CA PRO A 66 -20.44 9.26 -0.93
C PRO A 66 -19.63 10.51 -1.32
N GLU A 67 -19.99 11.67 -0.82
CA GLU A 67 -19.29 12.93 -1.06
C GLU A 67 -17.88 12.94 -0.44
N GLU A 68 -17.74 12.34 0.74
CA GLU A 68 -16.43 12.19 1.40
C GLU A 68 -15.51 11.23 0.63
N ALA A 69 -16.07 10.17 0.04
CA ALA A 69 -15.31 9.25 -0.80
C ALA A 69 -14.81 9.94 -2.07
N ASP A 70 -15.63 10.78 -2.69
CA ASP A 70 -15.24 11.57 -3.87
C ASP A 70 -14.13 12.56 -3.53
N ILE A 71 -14.24 13.25 -2.39
CA ILE A 71 -13.19 14.15 -1.91
C ILE A 71 -11.89 13.38 -1.66
N ALA A 72 -11.95 12.24 -0.98
CA ALA A 72 -10.79 11.41 -0.71
C ALA A 72 -10.09 10.98 -2.01
N LEU A 73 -10.86 10.58 -3.00
CA LEU A 73 -10.32 10.20 -4.31
C LEU A 73 -9.68 11.39 -5.02
N SER A 74 -10.28 12.59 -4.90
CA SER A 74 -9.74 13.82 -5.46
C SER A 74 -8.43 14.24 -4.78
N ASP A 75 -8.26 13.91 -3.51
CA ASP A 75 -7.05 14.20 -2.73
C ASP A 75 -5.93 13.18 -2.95
N LEU A 76 -6.21 12.07 -3.64
CA LEU A 76 -5.24 11.00 -3.87
C LEU A 76 -3.91 11.49 -4.44
N PRO A 77 -3.88 12.38 -5.46
CA PRO A 77 -2.61 12.91 -5.97
C PRO A 77 -1.79 13.67 -4.94
N SER A 78 -2.41 14.25 -3.91
CA SER A 78 -1.71 15.01 -2.88
C SER A 78 -0.81 14.15 -1.98
N LEU A 79 -1.00 12.83 -1.98
CA LEU A 79 -0.14 11.92 -1.22
C LEU A 79 1.28 11.83 -1.81
N GLY A 80 1.49 12.29 -3.03
CA GLY A 80 2.81 12.28 -3.67
C GLY A 80 3.34 10.88 -3.98
N ILE A 81 2.44 9.92 -4.22
CA ILE A 81 2.80 8.54 -4.57
C ILE A 81 2.92 8.45 -6.09
N GLN A 82 4.10 8.02 -6.56
CA GLN A 82 4.35 7.80 -7.97
C GLN A 82 3.77 6.45 -8.40
N VAL A 83 2.89 6.48 -9.38
CA VAL A 83 2.27 5.27 -9.92
C VAL A 83 3.18 4.66 -10.98
N VAL A 84 3.46 3.37 -10.83
CA VAL A 84 4.31 2.60 -11.74
C VAL A 84 3.42 1.69 -12.60
N PRO A 85 3.53 1.75 -13.93
CA PRO A 85 2.75 0.88 -14.81
C PRO A 85 3.03 -0.60 -14.57
N MET A 86 1.98 -1.41 -14.64
CA MET A 86 2.08 -2.86 -14.56
C MET A 86 2.36 -3.41 -15.97
N ASP A 87 3.62 -3.72 -16.23
CA ASP A 87 4.05 -4.37 -17.47
C ASP A 87 4.09 -5.90 -17.33
N LEU A 88 4.35 -6.60 -18.42
CA LEU A 88 4.41 -8.07 -18.40
C LEU A 88 5.56 -8.60 -17.52
N ALA A 89 6.67 -7.89 -17.45
CA ALA A 89 7.78 -8.30 -16.59
C ALA A 89 7.37 -8.24 -15.12
N LEU A 90 6.69 -7.19 -14.71
CA LEU A 90 6.16 -7.07 -13.35
C LEU A 90 5.09 -8.14 -13.07
N ALA A 91 4.22 -8.40 -14.05
CA ALA A 91 3.19 -9.45 -13.93
C ALA A 91 3.80 -10.84 -13.73
N ARG A 92 4.88 -11.17 -14.45
CA ARG A 92 5.59 -12.43 -14.25
C ARG A 92 6.19 -12.54 -12.86
N GLN A 93 6.79 -11.48 -12.36
CA GLN A 93 7.32 -11.43 -11.00
C GLN A 93 6.22 -11.58 -9.97
N ALA A 94 5.09 -10.91 -10.17
CA ALA A 94 3.92 -11.02 -9.29
C ALA A 94 3.35 -12.44 -9.29
N LEU A 95 3.29 -13.09 -10.44
CA LEU A 95 2.82 -14.48 -10.53
C LEU A 95 3.70 -15.42 -9.69
N ALA A 96 5.03 -15.26 -9.79
CA ALA A 96 5.97 -16.03 -8.99
C ALA A 96 5.83 -15.76 -7.47
N TRP A 97 5.64 -14.50 -7.08
CA TRP A 97 5.40 -14.15 -5.69
C TRP A 97 4.09 -14.72 -5.16
N ALA A 98 3.01 -14.67 -5.94
CA ALA A 98 1.73 -15.25 -5.56
C ALA A 98 1.85 -16.76 -5.30
N GLU A 99 2.61 -17.47 -6.10
CA GLU A 99 2.91 -18.90 -5.88
C GLU A 99 3.65 -19.11 -4.56
N ARG A 100 4.71 -18.35 -4.29
CA ARG A 100 5.46 -18.44 -3.03
C ARG A 100 4.61 -18.13 -1.80
N LEU A 101 3.68 -17.16 -1.93
CA LEU A 101 2.76 -16.77 -0.85
C LEU A 101 1.62 -17.77 -0.68
N GLY A 102 1.39 -18.65 -1.66
CA GLY A 102 0.25 -19.56 -1.65
C GLY A 102 -1.09 -18.86 -1.84
N GLN A 103 -1.12 -17.74 -2.55
CA GLN A 103 -2.33 -16.94 -2.78
C GLN A 103 -3.05 -17.36 -4.06
N ILE A 104 -4.39 -17.29 -4.02
CA ILE A 104 -5.24 -17.53 -5.18
C ILE A 104 -5.19 -16.35 -6.16
N ARG A 105 -5.01 -15.13 -5.64
CA ARG A 105 -4.97 -13.89 -6.43
C ARG A 105 -3.59 -13.26 -6.35
N ALA A 106 -3.18 -12.60 -7.42
CA ALA A 106 -1.86 -12.00 -7.52
C ALA A 106 -1.81 -10.51 -7.15
N TYR A 107 -2.90 -9.90 -6.69
CA TYR A 107 -2.95 -8.46 -6.45
C TYR A 107 -1.90 -7.99 -5.43
N ASP A 108 -1.83 -8.63 -4.26
CA ASP A 108 -0.83 -8.29 -3.24
C ASP A 108 0.59 -8.56 -3.73
N ALA A 109 0.75 -9.58 -4.56
CA ALA A 109 2.03 -9.95 -5.13
C ALA A 109 2.61 -8.87 -6.06
N PHE A 110 1.78 -8.02 -6.66
CA PHE A 110 2.26 -6.88 -7.46
C PHE A 110 3.03 -5.87 -6.60
N TYR A 111 2.59 -5.65 -5.36
CA TYR A 111 3.31 -4.77 -4.43
C TYR A 111 4.66 -5.35 -4.04
N LEU A 112 4.72 -6.64 -3.78
CA LEU A 112 5.98 -7.35 -3.49
C LEU A 112 6.93 -7.32 -4.69
N ALA A 113 6.42 -7.60 -5.88
CA ALA A 113 7.21 -7.58 -7.10
C ALA A 113 7.78 -6.18 -7.39
N LEU A 114 6.98 -5.14 -7.19
CA LEU A 114 7.43 -3.76 -7.36
C LEU A 114 8.51 -3.40 -6.33
N ALA A 115 8.28 -3.73 -5.07
CA ALA A 115 9.25 -3.44 -4.02
C ALA A 115 10.58 -4.15 -4.25
N GLU A 116 10.56 -5.41 -4.66
CA GLU A 116 11.76 -6.15 -5.01
C GLU A 116 12.51 -5.52 -6.19
N ARG A 117 11.79 -5.19 -7.26
CA ARG A 117 12.38 -4.58 -8.45
C ARG A 117 13.03 -3.24 -8.18
N GLU A 118 12.40 -2.42 -7.32
CA GLU A 118 12.85 -1.07 -7.00
C GLU A 118 13.80 -1.01 -5.80
N ASP A 119 14.15 -2.15 -5.22
CA ASP A 119 14.92 -2.23 -3.98
C ASP A 119 14.31 -1.35 -2.88
N ALA A 120 13.00 -1.46 -2.75
CA ALA A 120 12.19 -0.66 -1.84
C ALA A 120 11.71 -1.48 -0.64
N ILE A 121 11.34 -0.77 0.42
CA ILE A 121 10.59 -1.37 1.53
C ILE A 121 9.11 -1.25 1.23
N LEU A 122 8.38 -2.37 1.37
CA LEU A 122 6.93 -2.40 1.27
C LEU A 122 6.32 -2.18 2.66
N TRP A 123 5.52 -1.14 2.80
CA TRP A 123 4.66 -0.93 3.96
C TRP A 123 3.24 -1.38 3.64
N THR A 124 2.70 -2.22 4.50
CA THR A 124 1.35 -2.77 4.34
C THR A 124 0.53 -2.60 5.62
N GLY A 125 -0.76 -2.42 5.46
CA GLY A 125 -1.74 -2.49 6.55
C GLY A 125 -2.34 -3.90 6.72
N ASP A 126 -1.89 -4.87 5.95
CA ASP A 126 -2.36 -6.25 6.02
C ASP A 126 -1.37 -7.12 6.82
N TRP A 127 -1.77 -7.45 8.04
CA TRP A 127 -0.97 -8.31 8.92
C TRP A 127 -0.68 -9.69 8.31
N ARG A 128 -1.63 -10.27 7.60
CA ARG A 128 -1.46 -11.60 7.00
C ARG A 128 -0.35 -11.60 5.96
N LEU A 129 -0.31 -10.56 5.14
CA LEU A 129 0.76 -10.40 4.15
C LEU A 129 2.12 -10.21 4.83
N ALA A 130 2.20 -9.33 5.81
CA ALA A 130 3.44 -9.07 6.54
C ALA A 130 3.93 -10.32 7.27
N ASP A 131 3.05 -11.05 7.94
CA ASP A 131 3.41 -12.27 8.66
C ASP A 131 3.87 -13.38 7.70
N ARG A 132 3.19 -13.55 6.58
CA ARG A 132 3.58 -14.52 5.57
C ARG A 132 4.95 -14.20 4.98
N ALA A 133 5.22 -12.94 4.69
CA ALA A 133 6.53 -12.49 4.24
C ALA A 133 7.61 -12.81 5.26
N ARG A 134 7.36 -12.55 6.52
CA ARG A 134 8.28 -12.87 7.62
C ARG A 134 8.57 -14.37 7.69
N GLN A 135 7.55 -15.21 7.57
CA GLN A 135 7.70 -16.67 7.55
C GLN A 135 8.59 -17.15 6.39
N LEU A 136 8.59 -16.43 5.27
CA LEU A 136 9.43 -16.71 4.12
C LEU A 136 10.84 -16.11 4.23
N GLY A 137 11.18 -15.47 5.34
CA GLY A 137 12.48 -14.85 5.56
C GLY A 137 12.66 -13.50 4.86
N ILE A 138 11.57 -12.85 4.47
CA ILE A 138 11.59 -11.55 3.80
C ILE A 138 11.59 -10.44 4.86
N ASP A 139 12.62 -9.59 4.85
CA ASP A 139 12.83 -8.54 5.85
C ASP A 139 12.47 -7.13 5.37
N TRP A 140 12.11 -6.98 4.10
CA TRP A 140 11.77 -5.69 3.49
C TRP A 140 10.25 -5.45 3.36
N VAL A 141 9.43 -6.26 4.01
CA VAL A 141 7.98 -6.03 4.15
C VAL A 141 7.69 -5.67 5.60
N ARG A 142 7.07 -4.53 5.81
CA ARG A 142 6.77 -4.01 7.16
C ARG A 142 5.29 -3.75 7.32
N PHE A 143 4.79 -4.11 8.48
CA PHE A 143 3.41 -3.87 8.87
C PHE A 143 3.31 -2.53 9.61
N LEU A 144 2.36 -1.69 9.18
CA LEU A 144 2.00 -0.50 9.94
C LEU A 144 0.96 -0.88 10.97
N GLU A 145 1.36 -0.88 12.24
CA GLU A 145 0.50 -1.26 13.35
C GLU A 145 -0.73 -0.34 13.45
N GLU A 146 -1.83 -0.93 13.86
CA GLU A 146 -3.01 -0.18 14.23
C GLU A 146 -2.79 0.40 15.62
N PRO A 147 -3.16 1.67 15.88
CA PRO A 147 -3.14 2.17 17.24
C PRO A 147 -4.11 1.33 18.10
N GLU A 148 -3.67 0.98 19.29
CA GLU A 148 -4.55 0.34 20.28
C GLU A 148 -5.71 1.28 20.58
N VAL A 149 -6.90 0.74 20.49
CA VAL A 149 -8.14 1.49 20.78
C VAL A 149 -8.32 1.61 22.29
#